data_adda9a9c89a32f6fdf2f1c52b4db9dcc
#
_entry.id   adda9a9c89a32f6fdf2f1c52b4db9dcc
#
_cell.length_a   1.000
_cell.length_b   1.000
_cell.length_c   1.000
_cell.angle_alpha   90.00
_cell.angle_beta   90.00
_cell.angle_gamma   90.00
#
_symmetry.space_group_name_H-M   'P 1'
#
loop_
_entity.id
_entity.type
_entity.pdbx_description
1 polymer ?
#
loop_
_entity_poly.entity_id
_entity_poly.type
_entity_poly.pdbx_seq_one_letter_code
_entity_poly.pdbx_strand_id
1 'polypeptide(L)'
;LGRLQRMRETKEWRAARDMPKGRARTKAFTAVHNSFGLNEFGLVTIANDHRKASGRNDIGSHEAQNIGKSVWRALKRYMFQQGGKPRFKSFKRGLNSIEGTDNREIMYKPEQKAIVWRKHIMRYMKSDTDYMNEALASDRRVKYCRIVRRTLNGKKRWFVQLVVEGLPPVRKVYAPKCEVVGIDPG
;
A
#
# COMPACT_ATOMS: atom_id res chain seq x y z
N LEU A 1 -7.47 -4.56 15.98
CA LEU A 1 -6.98 -5.61 16.87
C LEU A 1 -8.04 -6.04 17.88
N GLY A 2 -8.80 -5.12 18.51
CA GLY A 2 -9.87 -5.47 19.44
C GLY A 2 -10.95 -6.38 18.84
N ARG A 3 -11.35 -6.16 17.56
CA ARG A 3 -12.28 -7.08 16.88
C ARG A 3 -11.70 -8.49 16.72
N LEU A 4 -10.41 -8.61 16.40
CA LEU A 4 -9.74 -9.90 16.29
C LEU A 4 -9.68 -10.62 17.64
N GLN A 5 -9.45 -9.90 18.71
CA GLN A 5 -9.42 -10.46 20.06
C GLN A 5 -10.80 -10.98 20.45
N ARG A 6 -11.85 -10.15 20.32
CA ARG A 6 -13.24 -10.57 20.58
C ARG A 6 -13.66 -11.78 19.76
N MET A 7 -13.30 -11.82 18.48
CA MET A 7 -13.57 -12.97 17.61
C MET A 7 -12.94 -14.25 18.19
N ARG A 8 -11.69 -14.20 18.66
CA ARG A 8 -10.99 -15.36 19.22
C ARG A 8 -11.59 -15.88 20.53
N GLU A 9 -12.37 -15.06 21.21
CA GLU A 9 -13.07 -15.40 22.44
C GLU A 9 -14.42 -16.11 22.18
N THR A 10 -14.90 -16.12 20.93
CA THR A 10 -16.19 -16.75 20.58
C THR A 10 -16.13 -18.27 20.57
N LYS A 11 -17.30 -18.88 20.83
CA LYS A 11 -17.46 -20.34 20.74
C LYS A 11 -17.23 -20.86 19.33
N GLU A 12 -17.71 -20.12 18.33
CA GLU A 12 -17.58 -20.46 16.91
C GLU A 12 -16.12 -20.51 16.47
N TRP A 13 -15.30 -19.54 16.93
CA TRP A 13 -13.87 -19.56 16.62
C TRP A 13 -13.16 -20.73 17.26
N ARG A 14 -13.49 -21.06 18.53
CA ARG A 14 -12.93 -22.22 19.24
C ARG A 14 -13.32 -23.51 18.54
N ALA A 15 -14.61 -23.67 18.21
CA ALA A 15 -15.10 -24.82 17.45
C ALA A 15 -14.37 -24.99 16.10
N ALA A 16 -14.21 -23.89 15.35
CA ALA A 16 -13.46 -23.94 14.10
C ALA A 16 -11.98 -24.34 14.30
N ARG A 17 -11.36 -23.89 15.40
CA ARG A 17 -9.98 -24.25 15.74
C ARG A 17 -9.81 -25.74 16.04
N ASP A 18 -10.79 -26.33 16.71
CA ASP A 18 -10.75 -27.72 17.17
C ASP A 18 -11.12 -28.72 16.05
N MET A 19 -11.60 -28.22 14.91
CA MET A 19 -11.87 -29.05 13.73
C MET A 19 -10.56 -29.60 13.11
N PRO A 20 -10.57 -30.79 12.53
CA PRO A 20 -9.44 -31.32 11.77
C PRO A 20 -9.10 -30.42 10.58
N LYS A 21 -7.80 -30.36 10.23
CA LYS A 21 -7.33 -29.58 9.09
C LYS A 21 -8.04 -30.03 7.79
N GLY A 22 -8.63 -29.09 7.07
CA GLY A 22 -9.34 -29.40 5.83
C GLY A 22 -10.24 -28.26 5.35
N ARG A 23 -10.98 -28.51 4.29
CA ARG A 23 -11.86 -27.52 3.66
C ARG A 23 -12.99 -27.05 4.58
N ALA A 24 -13.56 -27.96 5.39
CA ALA A 24 -14.60 -27.63 6.36
C ALA A 24 -14.10 -26.63 7.42
N ARG A 25 -12.93 -26.85 7.99
CA ARG A 25 -12.28 -25.93 8.94
C ARG A 25 -12.03 -24.56 8.33
N THR A 26 -11.51 -24.52 7.09
CA THR A 26 -11.27 -23.25 6.37
C THR A 26 -12.58 -22.49 6.18
N LYS A 27 -13.66 -23.18 5.79
CA LYS A 27 -14.98 -22.57 5.63
C LYS A 27 -15.52 -22.01 6.95
N ALA A 28 -15.38 -22.76 8.07
CA ALA A 28 -15.78 -22.32 9.40
C ALA A 28 -15.00 -21.03 9.81
N PHE A 29 -13.69 -21.00 9.68
CA PHE A 29 -12.91 -19.79 9.95
C PHE A 29 -13.33 -18.61 9.07
N THR A 30 -13.59 -18.85 7.78
CA THR A 30 -14.04 -17.79 6.87
C THR A 30 -15.38 -17.21 7.32
N ALA A 31 -16.32 -18.05 7.73
CA ALA A 31 -17.61 -17.60 8.26
C ALA A 31 -17.43 -16.72 9.52
N VAL A 32 -16.62 -17.16 10.47
CA VAL A 32 -16.31 -16.40 11.69
C VAL A 32 -15.59 -15.07 11.35
N HIS A 33 -14.62 -15.08 10.45
CA HIS A 33 -13.96 -13.83 10.03
C HIS A 33 -14.96 -12.85 9.40
N ASN A 34 -15.86 -13.34 8.56
CA ASN A 34 -16.86 -12.53 7.89
C ASN A 34 -17.85 -11.91 8.88
N SER A 35 -18.33 -12.66 9.88
CA SER A 35 -19.26 -12.15 10.91
C SER A 35 -18.65 -11.00 11.74
N PHE A 36 -17.33 -10.94 11.87
CA PHE A 36 -16.62 -9.84 12.51
C PHE A 36 -16.14 -8.75 11.56
N GLY A 37 -16.46 -8.85 10.24
CA GLY A 37 -15.93 -7.94 9.22
C GLY A 37 -14.41 -7.98 9.10
N LEU A 38 -13.77 -9.10 9.47
CA LEU A 38 -12.32 -9.31 9.40
C LEU A 38 -11.94 -9.93 8.04
N ASN A 39 -12.36 -9.27 7.00
CA ASN A 39 -11.98 -9.53 5.61
C ASN A 39 -11.69 -8.21 4.90
N GLU A 40 -11.24 -8.25 3.65
CA GLU A 40 -10.88 -7.04 2.90
C GLU A 40 -12.08 -6.09 2.75
N PHE A 41 -13.22 -6.62 2.35
CA PHE A 41 -14.43 -5.83 2.15
C PHE A 41 -14.91 -5.18 3.46
N GLY A 42 -15.00 -5.94 4.53
CA GLY A 42 -15.42 -5.43 5.85
C GLY A 42 -14.53 -4.31 6.36
N LEU A 43 -13.19 -4.42 6.19
CA LEU A 43 -12.27 -3.37 6.61
C LEU A 43 -12.33 -2.13 5.70
N VAL A 44 -12.61 -2.31 4.41
CA VAL A 44 -12.89 -1.20 3.48
C VAL A 44 -14.17 -0.47 3.87
N THR A 45 -15.22 -1.21 4.19
CA THR A 45 -16.49 -0.63 4.67
C THR A 45 -16.28 0.18 5.95
N ILE A 46 -15.59 -0.39 6.95
CA ILE A 46 -15.27 0.30 8.20
C ILE A 46 -14.49 1.61 7.94
N ALA A 47 -13.52 1.59 7.03
CA ALA A 47 -12.74 2.78 6.71
C ALA A 47 -13.60 3.87 6.07
N ASN A 48 -14.50 3.51 5.16
CA ASN A 48 -15.43 4.44 4.52
C ASN A 48 -16.47 4.99 5.50
N ASP A 49 -17.03 4.16 6.36
CA ASP A 49 -18.01 4.58 7.36
C ASP A 49 -17.38 5.53 8.37
N HIS A 50 -16.17 5.24 8.82
CA HIS A 50 -15.41 6.14 9.69
C HIS A 50 -15.13 7.48 9.02
N ARG A 51 -14.77 7.49 7.73
CA ARG A 51 -14.57 8.70 6.95
C ARG A 51 -15.86 9.55 6.90
N LYS A 52 -17.00 8.91 6.58
CA LYS A 52 -18.29 9.59 6.52
C LYS A 52 -18.70 10.15 7.89
N ALA A 53 -18.62 9.33 8.93
CA ALA A 53 -19.02 9.69 10.28
C ALA A 53 -18.15 10.82 10.88
N SER A 54 -16.88 10.91 10.51
CA SER A 54 -15.96 11.94 10.99
C SER A 54 -16.07 13.27 10.23
N GLY A 55 -16.93 13.37 9.23
CA GLY A 55 -17.08 14.57 8.38
C GLY A 55 -15.81 14.95 7.62
N ARG A 56 -14.83 14.04 7.55
CA ARG A 56 -13.55 14.34 6.92
C ARG A 56 -13.66 14.35 5.40
N ASN A 57 -13.64 15.55 4.85
CA ASN A 57 -13.61 15.78 3.41
C ASN A 57 -12.19 15.86 2.82
N ASP A 58 -11.17 15.80 3.69
CA ASP A 58 -9.76 15.79 3.33
C ASP A 58 -9.26 14.43 2.79
N ILE A 59 -10.04 13.37 2.97
CA ILE A 59 -9.76 12.02 2.47
C ILE A 59 -10.89 11.57 1.54
N GLY A 60 -10.54 11.08 0.35
CA GLY A 60 -11.50 10.53 -0.61
C GLY A 60 -11.93 9.10 -0.28
N SER A 61 -12.93 8.63 -1.02
CA SER A 61 -13.44 7.27 -0.84
C SER A 61 -12.41 6.21 -1.22
N HIS A 62 -11.67 6.41 -2.31
CA HIS A 62 -10.63 5.47 -2.75
C HIS A 62 -9.43 5.44 -1.80
N GLU A 63 -9.06 6.60 -1.23
CA GLU A 63 -8.01 6.66 -0.21
C GLU A 63 -8.43 5.89 1.05
N ALA A 64 -9.69 6.06 1.49
CA ALA A 64 -10.24 5.28 2.60
C ALA A 64 -10.25 3.77 2.30
N GLN A 65 -10.64 3.38 1.08
CA GLN A 65 -10.56 1.99 0.63
C GLN A 65 -9.13 1.46 0.68
N ASN A 66 -8.15 2.23 0.20
CA ASN A 66 -6.73 1.83 0.24
C ASN A 66 -6.20 1.69 1.66
N ILE A 67 -6.67 2.53 2.59
CA ILE A 67 -6.39 2.39 4.02
C ILE A 67 -6.96 1.07 4.52
N GLY A 68 -8.23 0.76 4.23
CA GLY A 68 -8.89 -0.49 4.60
C GLY A 68 -8.14 -1.73 4.07
N LYS A 69 -7.80 -1.73 2.78
CA LYS A 69 -6.99 -2.79 2.14
C LYS A 69 -5.60 -2.94 2.79
N SER A 70 -4.96 -1.83 3.15
CA SER A 70 -3.66 -1.85 3.80
C SER A 70 -3.73 -2.43 5.21
N VAL A 71 -4.77 -2.09 5.97
CA VAL A 71 -5.05 -2.67 7.28
C VAL A 71 -5.31 -4.16 7.15
N TRP A 72 -6.11 -4.57 6.16
CA TRP A 72 -6.37 -5.99 5.89
C TRP A 72 -5.08 -6.77 5.59
N ARG A 73 -4.23 -6.26 4.70
CA ARG A 73 -2.93 -6.90 4.38
C ARG A 73 -2.07 -7.09 5.62
N ALA A 74 -1.97 -6.09 6.48
CA ALA A 74 -1.20 -6.17 7.73
C ALA A 74 -1.82 -7.17 8.73
N LEU A 75 -3.15 -7.15 8.86
CA LEU A 75 -3.88 -8.04 9.75
C LEU A 75 -3.80 -9.50 9.27
N LYS A 76 -3.97 -9.73 7.97
CA LYS A 76 -3.85 -11.05 7.35
C LYS A 76 -2.48 -11.66 7.62
N ARG A 77 -1.39 -10.91 7.39
CA ARG A 77 -0.03 -11.38 7.69
C ARG A 77 0.15 -11.76 9.16
N TYR A 78 -0.40 -10.98 10.07
CA TYR A 78 -0.36 -11.29 11.50
C TYR A 78 -1.18 -12.53 11.85
N MET A 79 -2.38 -12.66 11.31
CA MET A 79 -3.27 -13.82 11.58
C MET A 79 -2.66 -15.13 11.11
N PHE A 80 -1.94 -15.12 9.98
CA PHE A 80 -1.28 -16.29 9.39
C PHE A 80 0.20 -16.42 9.78
N GLN A 81 0.64 -15.72 10.82
CA GLN A 81 2.02 -15.78 11.33
C GLN A 81 3.11 -15.41 10.32
N GLN A 82 2.73 -14.64 9.28
CA GLN A 82 3.65 -14.15 8.25
C GLN A 82 4.23 -12.77 8.59
N GLY A 83 3.96 -12.26 9.79
CA GLY A 83 4.43 -10.95 10.22
C GLY A 83 4.04 -10.64 11.66
N GLY A 84 4.70 -9.63 12.21
CA GLY A 84 4.44 -9.17 13.59
C GLY A 84 3.10 -8.47 13.75
N LYS A 85 2.73 -8.23 15.02
CA LYS A 85 1.51 -7.51 15.39
C LYS A 85 1.46 -6.13 14.74
N PRO A 86 0.37 -5.78 14.00
CA PRO A 86 0.23 -4.46 13.40
C PRO A 86 0.32 -3.36 14.44
N ARG A 87 1.12 -2.34 14.14
CA ARG A 87 1.29 -1.16 15.02
C ARG A 87 0.46 -0.01 14.47
N PHE A 88 -0.18 0.74 15.36
CA PHE A 88 -0.82 1.99 14.99
C PHE A 88 0.23 3.02 14.55
N LYS A 89 -0.05 3.72 13.46
CA LYS A 89 0.72 4.91 13.11
C LYS A 89 0.27 6.05 14.02
N SER A 90 1.15 6.48 14.90
CA SER A 90 0.86 7.63 15.75
C SER A 90 0.87 8.93 14.95
N PHE A 91 0.13 9.94 15.40
CA PHE A 91 0.15 11.29 14.82
C PHE A 91 1.59 11.86 14.75
N LYS A 92 2.40 11.63 15.78
CA LYS A 92 3.80 12.08 15.83
C LYS A 92 4.65 11.51 14.68
N ARG A 93 4.42 10.26 14.28
CA ARG A 93 5.13 9.62 13.16
C ARG A 93 4.60 10.07 11.80
N GLY A 94 3.36 10.52 11.74
CA GLY A 94 2.67 10.93 10.54
C GLY A 94 2.51 9.83 9.49
N LEU A 95 1.88 10.17 8.38
CA LEU A 95 1.82 9.34 7.19
C LEU A 95 3.07 9.59 6.35
N ASN A 96 3.71 8.50 5.92
CA ASN A 96 4.88 8.58 5.06
C ASN A 96 4.56 8.24 3.60
N SER A 97 3.36 7.77 3.31
CA SER A 97 2.93 7.51 1.95
C SER A 97 1.42 7.57 1.81
N ILE A 98 0.98 8.06 0.67
CA ILE A 98 -0.41 8.01 0.23
C ILE A 98 -0.42 7.46 -1.20
N GLU A 99 -1.36 6.57 -1.49
CA GLU A 99 -1.48 5.88 -2.76
C GLU A 99 -2.84 6.19 -3.37
N GLY A 100 -2.84 6.66 -4.61
CA GLY A 100 -4.03 6.81 -5.43
C GLY A 100 -4.15 5.64 -6.38
N THR A 101 -5.34 5.05 -6.49
CA THR A 101 -5.63 3.96 -7.40
C THR A 101 -6.21 4.51 -8.71
N ASP A 102 -5.91 3.84 -9.82
CA ASP A 102 -6.51 4.10 -11.13
C ASP A 102 -6.43 5.55 -11.62
N ASN A 103 -5.44 6.28 -11.16
CA ASN A 103 -5.23 7.68 -11.58
C ASN A 103 -6.45 8.61 -11.33
N ARG A 104 -7.31 8.27 -10.33
CA ARG A 104 -8.54 9.02 -10.06
C ARG A 104 -8.37 10.10 -8.99
N GLU A 105 -7.60 9.82 -7.95
CA GLU A 105 -7.42 10.74 -6.82
C GLU A 105 -6.03 11.37 -6.79
N ILE A 106 -5.00 10.60 -7.17
CA ILE A 106 -3.65 11.10 -7.38
C ILE A 106 -3.34 10.90 -8.86
N MET A 107 -3.43 11.96 -9.63
CA MET A 107 -3.29 11.92 -11.08
C MET A 107 -1.88 12.33 -11.50
N TYR A 108 -1.27 11.54 -12.36
CA TYR A 108 -0.05 11.91 -13.05
C TYR A 108 -0.38 12.72 -14.29
N LYS A 109 0.13 13.94 -14.36
CA LYS A 109 -0.06 14.88 -15.48
C LYS A 109 1.30 15.21 -16.10
N PRO A 110 1.78 14.40 -17.05
CA PRO A 110 3.11 14.57 -17.64
C PRO A 110 3.26 15.92 -18.34
N GLU A 111 2.21 16.41 -19.04
CA GLU A 111 2.20 17.66 -19.78
C GLU A 111 2.46 18.88 -18.86
N GLN A 112 1.96 18.80 -17.63
CA GLN A 112 2.11 19.85 -16.62
C GLN A 112 3.34 19.63 -15.72
N LYS A 113 4.08 18.54 -15.92
CA LYS A 113 5.13 18.06 -15.00
C LYS A 113 4.66 18.06 -13.55
N ALA A 114 3.43 17.56 -13.31
CA ALA A 114 2.76 17.66 -12.03
C ALA A 114 2.05 16.36 -11.65
N ILE A 115 1.91 16.19 -10.33
CA ILE A 115 0.95 15.29 -9.72
C ILE A 115 -0.19 16.15 -9.18
N VAL A 116 -1.40 15.79 -9.54
CA VAL A 116 -2.61 16.44 -9.04
C VAL A 116 -3.24 15.53 -8.00
N TRP A 117 -3.35 16.02 -6.78
CA TRP A 117 -4.07 15.36 -5.71
C TRP A 117 -5.17 16.30 -5.20
N ARG A 118 -6.39 15.98 -5.59
CA ARG A 118 -7.56 16.85 -5.36
C ARG A 118 -7.32 18.26 -5.92
N LYS A 119 -7.34 19.28 -5.06
CA LYS A 119 -7.03 20.68 -5.42
C LYS A 119 -5.54 21.03 -5.41
N HIS A 120 -4.69 20.09 -4.96
CA HIS A 120 -3.26 20.34 -4.85
C HIS A 120 -2.52 19.92 -6.11
N ILE A 121 -1.87 20.87 -6.76
CA ILE A 121 -1.00 20.65 -7.91
C ILE A 121 0.43 20.68 -7.40
N MET A 122 1.11 19.53 -7.47
CA MET A 122 2.48 19.37 -6.99
C MET A 122 3.38 19.13 -8.18
N ARG A 123 4.22 20.12 -8.50
CA ARG A 123 5.24 19.96 -9.54
C ARG A 123 6.33 19.00 -9.06
N TYR A 124 6.82 18.16 -9.94
CA TYR A 124 7.89 17.23 -9.64
C TYR A 124 9.12 17.55 -10.51
N MET A 125 10.28 17.19 -9.97
CA MET A 125 11.54 17.18 -10.72
C MET A 125 11.71 15.77 -11.29
N LYS A 126 11.76 15.66 -12.61
CA LYS A 126 12.05 14.41 -13.29
C LYS A 126 13.56 14.28 -13.45
N SER A 127 14.11 13.15 -13.09
CA SER A 127 15.47 12.79 -13.49
C SER A 127 15.44 12.46 -14.98
N ASP A 128 16.23 13.16 -15.76
CA ASP A 128 16.31 12.96 -17.20
C ASP A 128 17.32 11.85 -17.50
N THR A 129 16.92 10.64 -17.24
CA THR A 129 17.72 9.43 -17.51
C THR A 129 17.02 8.61 -18.60
N ASP A 130 17.81 7.92 -19.43
CA ASP A 130 17.30 6.99 -20.46
C ASP A 130 16.29 6.01 -19.86
N TYR A 131 16.59 5.46 -18.68
CA TYR A 131 15.70 4.56 -17.95
C TYR A 131 14.32 5.19 -17.67
N MET A 132 14.29 6.43 -17.20
CA MET A 132 13.04 7.13 -16.90
C MET A 132 12.28 7.47 -18.17
N ASN A 133 12.98 7.84 -19.26
CA ASN A 133 12.37 8.14 -20.53
C ASN A 133 11.75 6.89 -21.15
N GLU A 134 12.45 5.77 -21.12
CA GLU A 134 11.94 4.48 -21.57
C GLU A 134 10.77 3.97 -20.68
N ALA A 135 10.88 4.11 -19.36
CA ALA A 135 9.83 3.69 -18.44
C ALA A 135 8.52 4.50 -18.58
N LEU A 136 8.60 5.74 -19.07
CA LEU A 136 7.47 6.65 -19.25
C LEU A 136 7.18 6.93 -20.74
N ALA A 137 7.61 6.04 -21.63
CA ALA A 137 7.30 6.13 -23.04
C ALA A 137 5.78 6.20 -23.28
N SER A 138 5.37 6.82 -24.37
CA SER A 138 3.97 7.16 -24.67
C SER A 138 3.03 5.96 -24.77
N ASP A 139 3.57 4.77 -25.06
CA ASP A 139 2.87 3.50 -25.14
C ASP A 139 2.62 2.86 -23.78
N ARG A 140 3.20 3.40 -22.70
CA ARG A 140 3.13 2.83 -21.36
C ARG A 140 2.14 3.57 -20.48
N ARG A 141 1.21 2.82 -19.92
CA ARG A 141 0.19 3.36 -19.01
C ARG A 141 0.70 3.42 -17.58
N VAL A 142 0.59 4.59 -16.95
CA VAL A 142 0.75 4.71 -15.50
C VAL A 142 -0.51 4.15 -14.81
N LYS A 143 -0.37 3.05 -14.11
CA LYS A 143 -1.44 2.37 -13.37
C LYS A 143 -1.92 3.19 -12.19
N TYR A 144 -0.97 3.65 -11.36
CA TYR A 144 -1.24 4.50 -10.21
C TYR A 144 0.00 5.23 -9.74
N CYS A 145 -0.24 6.25 -8.93
CA CYS A 145 0.80 7.06 -8.33
C CYS A 145 0.81 6.88 -6.81
N ARG A 146 1.98 7.01 -6.22
CA ARG A 146 2.15 7.06 -4.77
C ARG A 146 3.02 8.26 -4.41
N ILE A 147 2.57 9.06 -3.45
CA ILE A 147 3.38 10.12 -2.85
C ILE A 147 4.03 9.55 -1.60
N VAL A 148 5.34 9.65 -1.51
CA VAL A 148 6.13 9.07 -0.42
C VAL A 148 7.02 10.13 0.21
N ARG A 149 6.99 10.22 1.53
CA ARG A 149 7.90 11.06 2.31
C ARG A 149 9.04 10.20 2.85
N ARG A 150 10.27 10.63 2.62
CA ARG A 150 11.47 10.02 3.18
C ARG A 150 12.35 11.07 3.84
N THR A 151 13.12 10.65 4.83
CA THR A 151 14.18 11.47 5.42
C THR A 151 15.50 11.08 4.74
N LEU A 152 16.12 12.03 4.08
CA LEU A 152 17.44 11.88 3.45
C LEU A 152 18.36 12.95 4.02
N ASN A 153 19.49 12.54 4.57
CA ASN A 153 20.46 13.44 5.21
C ASN A 153 19.80 14.40 6.20
N GLY A 154 18.96 13.86 7.10
CA GLY A 154 18.22 14.62 8.11
C GLY A 154 17.05 15.47 7.59
N LYS A 155 16.89 15.65 6.28
CA LYS A 155 15.86 16.48 5.67
C LYS A 155 14.69 15.62 5.14
N LYS A 156 13.45 16.00 5.45
CA LYS A 156 12.25 15.37 4.91
C LYS A 156 12.07 15.78 3.45
N ARG A 157 12.01 14.80 2.56
CA ARG A 157 11.76 15.00 1.12
C ARG A 157 10.56 14.19 0.67
N TRP A 158 9.86 14.70 -0.32
CA TRP A 158 8.72 14.06 -0.94
C TRP A 158 9.12 13.49 -2.30
N PHE A 159 8.65 12.29 -2.58
CA PHE A 159 8.90 11.59 -3.83
C PHE A 159 7.57 11.14 -4.42
N VAL A 160 7.51 11.15 -5.73
CA VAL A 160 6.45 10.50 -6.50
C VAL A 160 6.98 9.17 -6.98
N GLN A 161 6.24 8.11 -6.71
CA GLN A 161 6.46 6.79 -7.29
C GLN A 161 5.35 6.52 -8.29
N LEU A 162 5.73 6.26 -9.54
CA LEU A 162 4.82 5.86 -10.60
C LEU A 162 4.89 4.35 -10.77
N VAL A 163 3.75 3.70 -10.79
CA VAL A 163 3.66 2.28 -11.15
C VAL A 163 3.16 2.20 -12.58
N VAL A 164 4.04 1.76 -13.45
CA VAL A 164 3.83 1.70 -14.89
C VAL A 164 3.53 0.27 -15.29
N GLU A 165 2.65 0.09 -16.25
CA GLU A 165 2.30 -1.20 -16.83
C GLU A 165 3.35 -1.62 -17.87
N GLY A 166 3.62 -2.92 -17.96
CA GLY A 166 4.56 -3.49 -18.92
C GLY A 166 5.83 -4.05 -18.27
N LEU A 167 6.74 -4.49 -19.10
CA LEU A 167 8.04 -4.99 -18.66
C LEU A 167 8.93 -3.82 -18.20
N PRO A 168 9.71 -4.02 -17.14
CA PRO A 168 10.66 -2.98 -16.71
C PRO A 168 11.70 -2.75 -17.81
N PRO A 169 12.19 -1.51 -17.98
CA PRO A 169 13.31 -1.23 -18.86
C PRO A 169 14.52 -2.09 -18.48
N VAL A 170 15.21 -2.59 -19.48
CA VAL A 170 16.43 -3.37 -19.26
C VAL A 170 17.52 -2.42 -18.76
N ARG A 171 18.07 -2.71 -17.59
CA ARG A 171 19.25 -1.98 -17.11
C ARG A 171 20.40 -2.24 -18.08
N LYS A 172 20.99 -1.17 -18.59
CA LYS A 172 22.28 -1.29 -19.28
C LYS A 172 23.28 -1.87 -18.27
N VAL A 173 23.73 -3.08 -18.51
CA VAL A 173 24.84 -3.66 -17.73
C VAL A 173 26.09 -2.96 -18.23
N TYR A 174 26.62 -2.08 -17.39
CA TYR A 174 27.94 -1.52 -17.68
C TYR A 174 28.96 -2.64 -17.57
N ALA A 175 29.67 -2.92 -18.66
CA ALA A 175 30.85 -3.78 -18.58
C ALA A 175 31.81 -3.21 -17.52
N PRO A 176 32.32 -4.04 -16.61
CA PRO A 176 33.28 -3.57 -15.62
C PRO A 176 34.48 -2.97 -16.36
N LYS A 177 34.92 -1.81 -15.92
CA LYS A 177 36.09 -1.13 -16.51
C LYS A 177 37.42 -1.79 -16.16
N CYS A 178 37.40 -2.79 -15.31
CA CYS A 178 38.55 -3.58 -14.88
C CYS A 178 38.13 -5.01 -14.56
N GLU A 179 39.04 -5.96 -14.72
CA GLU A 179 38.81 -7.39 -14.47
C GLU A 179 38.67 -7.74 -12.98
N VAL A 180 39.01 -6.83 -12.09
CA VAL A 180 38.97 -7.04 -10.65
C VAL A 180 37.83 -6.22 -10.04
N VAL A 181 36.87 -6.90 -9.40
CA VAL A 181 35.81 -6.29 -8.60
C VAL A 181 36.16 -6.47 -7.12
N GLY A 182 36.40 -5.37 -6.43
CA GLY A 182 36.50 -5.38 -4.97
C GLY A 182 35.09 -5.51 -4.36
N ILE A 183 34.88 -6.52 -3.54
CA ILE A 183 33.69 -6.66 -2.70
C ILE A 183 34.08 -6.19 -1.30
N ASP A 184 33.46 -5.11 -0.85
CA ASP A 184 33.55 -4.71 0.56
C ASP A 184 32.47 -5.50 1.33
N PRO A 185 32.84 -6.41 2.23
CA PRO A 185 31.88 -7.23 2.97
C PRO A 185 31.16 -6.46 4.09
N GLY A 186 31.41 -5.14 4.27
CA GLY A 186 30.70 -4.29 5.27
C GLY A 186 31.14 -4.54 6.69
#